data_8445524e86af1ea49b16b004520ce177
#
_entry.id   8445524e86af1ea49b16b004520ce177
#
_cell.length_a   1.000
_cell.length_b   1.000
_cell.length_c   1.000
_cell.angle_alpha   90.00
_cell.angle_beta   90.00
_cell.angle_gamma   90.00
#
_symmetry.space_group_name_H-M   'P 1'
#
loop_
_entity.id
_entity.type
_entity.pdbx_description
1 polymer ?
#
loop_
_entity_poly.entity_id
_entity_poly.type
_entity_poly.pdbx_seq_one_letter_code
_entity_poly.pdbx_strand_id
1 'polypeptide(L)'
;QEMFPGRVTAVAAAGFVGLMSLFNMAGRFFWASASDYIGRKNTYFTFFILGAILYALVPYTGKVGSVTGFVCAYAVIFSMYGGGFSTVPAYLRDMFGTRYVGAIHGMLLTAWSMAGIFGPVLVNYIRQYNVTHGVAAAQAYNITMYVMAVLLIIGFICNYFIQAVNERHHMTLEEAEEMAI
;
A
#
# COMPACT_ATOMS: atom_id res chain seq x y z
N GLN A 1 -2.90 -9.16 -18.53
CA GLN A 1 -3.07 -9.55 -19.95
C GLN A 1 -3.18 -8.32 -20.86
N GLU A 2 -4.09 -7.37 -20.56
CA GLU A 2 -4.34 -6.18 -21.38
C GLU A 2 -3.09 -5.31 -21.64
N MET A 3 -2.22 -5.15 -20.64
CA MET A 3 -0.95 -4.40 -20.79
C MET A 3 0.11 -5.12 -21.64
N PHE A 4 0.01 -6.44 -21.79
CA PHE A 4 0.97 -7.27 -22.53
C PHE A 4 0.24 -8.23 -23.49
N PRO A 5 -0.46 -7.72 -24.52
CA PRO A 5 -1.23 -8.54 -25.42
C PRO A 5 -0.35 -9.55 -26.15
N GLY A 6 -0.77 -10.82 -26.18
CA GLY A 6 -0.05 -11.92 -26.80
C GLY A 6 1.19 -12.44 -26.05
N ARG A 7 1.62 -11.80 -24.95
CA ARG A 7 2.79 -12.24 -24.16
C ARG A 7 2.42 -12.96 -22.87
N VAL A 8 1.22 -12.76 -22.36
CA VAL A 8 0.78 -13.32 -21.06
C VAL A 8 -0.48 -14.15 -21.28
N THR A 9 -0.37 -15.45 -21.01
CA THR A 9 -1.51 -16.38 -21.04
C THR A 9 -2.42 -16.21 -19.82
N ALA A 10 -3.64 -16.73 -19.87
CA ALA A 10 -4.57 -16.72 -18.72
C ALA A 10 -3.99 -17.48 -17.51
N VAL A 11 -3.30 -18.59 -17.76
CA VAL A 11 -2.65 -19.40 -16.72
C VAL A 11 -1.51 -18.61 -16.06
N ALA A 12 -0.68 -17.92 -16.85
CA ALA A 12 0.39 -17.07 -16.31
C ALA A 12 -0.17 -15.90 -15.51
N ALA A 13 -1.29 -15.30 -15.92
CA ALA A 13 -1.96 -14.25 -15.17
C ALA A 13 -2.54 -14.74 -13.83
N ALA A 14 -3.09 -15.96 -13.79
CA ALA A 14 -3.55 -16.59 -12.55
C ALA A 14 -2.37 -16.90 -11.60
N GLY A 15 -1.27 -17.42 -12.14
CA GLY A 15 -0.02 -17.65 -11.39
C GLY A 15 0.57 -16.36 -10.82
N PHE A 16 0.45 -15.23 -11.55
CA PHE A 16 0.87 -13.92 -11.07
C PHE A 16 0.12 -13.50 -9.78
N VAL A 17 -1.19 -13.75 -9.68
CA VAL A 17 -1.97 -13.45 -8.47
C VAL A 17 -1.45 -14.24 -7.27
N GLY A 18 -1.15 -15.54 -7.46
CA GLY A 18 -0.53 -16.38 -6.42
C GLY A 18 0.84 -15.85 -5.99
N LEU A 19 1.69 -15.48 -6.97
CA LEU A 19 2.99 -14.90 -6.70
C LEU A 19 2.89 -13.61 -5.88
N MET A 20 1.97 -12.70 -6.23
CA MET A 20 1.74 -11.46 -5.49
C MET A 20 1.29 -11.73 -4.05
N SER A 21 0.47 -12.76 -3.82
CA SER A 21 0.06 -13.17 -2.48
C SER A 21 1.24 -13.65 -1.63
N LEU A 22 2.20 -14.36 -2.23
CA LEU A 22 3.44 -14.77 -1.55
C LEU A 22 4.30 -13.56 -1.15
N PHE A 23 4.47 -12.59 -2.06
CA PHE A 23 5.20 -11.35 -1.74
C PHE A 23 4.48 -10.52 -0.67
N ASN A 24 3.14 -10.48 -0.67
CA ASN A 24 2.37 -9.84 0.40
C ASN A 24 2.63 -10.51 1.76
N MET A 25 2.59 -11.82 1.81
CA MET A 25 2.87 -12.60 3.02
C MET A 25 4.32 -12.39 3.50
N ALA A 26 5.29 -12.57 2.63
CA ALA A 26 6.71 -12.37 2.95
C ALA A 26 6.99 -10.93 3.41
N GLY A 27 6.35 -9.95 2.79
CA GLY A 27 6.46 -8.54 3.13
C GLY A 27 6.01 -8.24 4.56
N ARG A 28 5.02 -8.95 5.08
CA ARG A 28 4.58 -8.78 6.49
C ARG A 28 5.71 -9.07 7.47
N PHE A 29 6.46 -10.14 7.26
CA PHE A 29 7.59 -10.51 8.11
C PHE A 29 8.78 -9.59 7.91
N PHE A 30 9.17 -9.38 6.65
CA PHE A 30 10.33 -8.56 6.32
C PHE A 30 10.19 -7.12 6.82
N TRP A 31 9.10 -6.43 6.47
CA TRP A 31 8.90 -5.03 6.81
C TRP A 31 8.57 -4.81 8.29
N ALA A 32 7.88 -5.76 8.95
CA ALA A 32 7.69 -5.69 10.39
C ALA A 32 9.05 -5.68 11.11
N SER A 33 9.91 -6.64 10.79
CA SER A 33 11.26 -6.71 11.36
C SER A 33 12.10 -5.48 10.98
N ALA A 34 12.12 -5.08 9.70
CA ALA A 34 12.87 -3.92 9.24
C ALA A 34 12.42 -2.64 9.96
N SER A 35 11.12 -2.48 10.22
CA SER A 35 10.56 -1.31 10.88
C SER A 35 10.97 -1.17 12.34
N ASP A 36 11.38 -2.25 13.01
CA ASP A 36 11.95 -2.21 14.36
C ASP A 36 13.33 -1.52 14.38
N TYR A 37 14.10 -1.65 13.30
CA TYR A 37 15.43 -1.07 13.19
C TYR A 37 15.43 0.35 12.62
N ILE A 38 14.66 0.59 11.54
CA ILE A 38 14.66 1.89 10.85
C ILE A 38 13.63 2.88 11.41
N GLY A 39 12.75 2.40 12.28
CA GLY A 39 11.65 3.17 12.87
C GLY A 39 10.38 3.14 12.01
N ARG A 40 9.21 3.13 12.66
CA ARG A 40 7.90 2.99 12.00
C ARG A 40 7.63 4.12 11.01
N LYS A 41 7.84 5.36 11.43
CA LYS A 41 7.63 6.55 10.59
C LYS A 41 8.49 6.52 9.33
N ASN A 42 9.77 6.14 9.45
CA ASN A 42 10.70 6.04 8.32
C ASN A 42 10.33 4.88 7.37
N THR A 43 9.81 3.78 7.91
CA THR A 43 9.29 2.67 7.11
C THR A 43 8.15 3.15 6.21
N TYR A 44 7.22 3.93 6.74
CA TYR A 44 6.13 4.51 5.95
C TYR A 44 6.64 5.53 4.92
N PHE A 45 7.65 6.33 5.24
CA PHE A 45 8.32 7.17 4.23
C PHE A 45 8.88 6.34 3.07
N THR A 46 9.52 5.22 3.38
CA THR A 46 10.02 4.29 2.36
C THR A 46 8.87 3.75 1.50
N PHE A 47 7.74 3.35 2.10
CA PHE A 47 6.59 2.86 1.36
C PHE A 47 6.01 3.91 0.41
N PHE A 48 5.87 5.14 0.87
CA PHE A 48 5.32 6.22 0.06
C PHE A 48 6.26 6.60 -1.09
N ILE A 49 7.55 6.81 -0.83
CA ILE A 49 8.52 7.21 -1.86
C ILE A 49 8.73 6.09 -2.88
N LEU A 50 9.08 4.89 -2.42
CA LEU A 50 9.35 3.77 -3.30
C LEU A 50 8.10 3.35 -4.06
N GLY A 51 6.94 3.34 -3.41
CA GLY A 51 5.65 3.07 -4.05
C GLY A 51 5.32 4.08 -5.14
N ALA A 52 5.48 5.39 -4.89
CA ALA A 52 5.23 6.44 -5.88
C ALA A 52 6.14 6.28 -7.11
N ILE A 53 7.43 6.00 -6.90
CA ILE A 53 8.38 5.74 -7.98
C ILE A 53 7.97 4.51 -8.79
N LEU A 54 7.64 3.40 -8.13
CA LEU A 54 7.26 2.16 -8.80
C LEU A 54 5.97 2.32 -9.59
N TYR A 55 4.93 2.94 -9.03
CA TYR A 55 3.69 3.21 -9.76
C TYR A 55 3.91 4.14 -10.96
N ALA A 56 4.78 5.13 -10.86
CA ALA A 56 5.14 6.00 -11.99
C ALA A 56 5.93 5.27 -13.09
N LEU A 57 6.71 4.23 -12.73
CA LEU A 57 7.50 3.42 -13.67
C LEU A 57 6.69 2.30 -14.35
N VAL A 58 5.61 1.81 -13.73
CA VAL A 58 4.79 0.71 -14.30
C VAL A 58 4.32 1.00 -15.75
N PRO A 59 3.81 2.20 -16.11
CA PRO A 59 3.44 2.49 -17.50
C PRO A 59 4.60 2.34 -18.49
N TYR A 60 5.83 2.64 -18.07
CA TYR A 60 7.02 2.46 -18.90
C TYR A 60 7.32 0.99 -19.18
N THR A 61 7.12 0.09 -18.21
CA THR A 61 7.28 -1.36 -18.43
C THR A 61 6.33 -1.89 -19.50
N GLY A 62 5.08 -1.37 -19.55
CA GLY A 62 4.11 -1.66 -20.60
C GLY A 62 4.56 -1.18 -21.98
N LYS A 63 5.12 0.04 -22.06
CA LYS A 63 5.64 0.60 -23.35
C LYS A 63 6.81 -0.23 -23.88
N VAL A 64 7.75 -0.62 -23.03
CA VAL A 64 8.93 -1.44 -23.41
C VAL A 64 8.53 -2.91 -23.63
N GLY A 65 7.37 -3.34 -23.14
CA GLY A 65 6.90 -4.71 -23.21
C GLY A 65 7.64 -5.64 -22.22
N SER A 66 8.20 -5.10 -21.15
CA SER A 66 8.96 -5.87 -20.15
C SER A 66 8.02 -6.47 -19.09
N VAL A 67 7.57 -7.70 -19.30
CA VAL A 67 6.77 -8.45 -18.32
C VAL A 67 7.55 -8.64 -17.02
N THR A 68 8.84 -8.95 -17.10
CA THR A 68 9.70 -9.13 -15.91
C THR A 68 9.78 -7.85 -15.07
N GLY A 69 10.00 -6.69 -15.69
CA GLY A 69 10.02 -5.40 -14.99
C GLY A 69 8.69 -5.10 -14.29
N PHE A 70 7.58 -5.41 -14.94
CA PHE A 70 6.23 -5.30 -14.36
C PHE A 70 6.07 -6.22 -13.14
N VAL A 71 6.42 -7.49 -13.26
CA VAL A 71 6.32 -8.48 -12.16
C VAL A 71 7.18 -8.05 -10.97
N CYS A 72 8.43 -7.62 -11.21
CA CYS A 72 9.33 -7.14 -10.15
C CYS A 72 8.77 -5.90 -9.44
N ALA A 73 8.27 -4.92 -10.19
CA ALA A 73 7.67 -3.72 -9.60
C ALA A 73 6.47 -4.06 -8.70
N TYR A 74 5.57 -4.91 -9.18
CA TYR A 74 4.42 -5.33 -8.39
C TYR A 74 4.79 -6.23 -7.21
N ALA A 75 5.81 -7.09 -7.33
CA ALA A 75 6.31 -7.88 -6.22
C ALA A 75 6.75 -7.00 -5.04
N VAL A 76 7.50 -5.93 -5.33
CA VAL A 76 7.91 -4.95 -4.30
C VAL A 76 6.69 -4.19 -3.76
N ILE A 77 5.77 -3.70 -4.61
CA ILE A 77 4.54 -3.00 -4.19
C ILE A 77 3.72 -3.89 -3.25
N PHE A 78 3.49 -5.16 -3.59
CA PHE A 78 2.72 -6.07 -2.75
C PHE A 78 3.44 -6.45 -1.45
N SER A 79 4.78 -6.53 -1.45
CA SER A 79 5.54 -6.71 -0.21
C SER A 79 5.34 -5.53 0.74
N MET A 80 5.40 -4.29 0.23
CA MET A 80 5.13 -3.08 1.02
C MET A 80 3.68 -3.01 1.50
N TYR A 81 2.71 -3.42 0.67
CA TYR A 81 1.31 -3.51 1.06
C TYR A 81 1.10 -4.46 2.24
N GLY A 82 1.69 -5.66 2.21
CA GLY A 82 1.69 -6.59 3.34
C GLY A 82 2.38 -6.01 4.57
N GLY A 83 3.54 -5.39 4.38
CA GLY A 83 4.31 -4.71 5.43
C GLY A 83 3.55 -3.58 6.09
N GLY A 84 2.83 -2.77 5.32
CA GLY A 84 1.99 -1.69 5.82
C GLY A 84 0.97 -2.21 6.84
N PHE A 85 0.26 -3.29 6.51
CA PHE A 85 -0.70 -3.91 7.42
C PHE A 85 -0.09 -4.42 8.73
N SER A 86 1.07 -5.06 8.66
CA SER A 86 1.72 -5.62 9.85
C SER A 86 2.32 -4.55 10.76
N THR A 87 2.71 -3.40 10.22
CA THR A 87 3.36 -2.32 10.98
C THR A 87 2.40 -1.27 11.55
N VAL A 88 1.16 -1.15 11.01
CA VAL A 88 0.15 -0.16 11.48
C VAL A 88 -0.10 -0.23 12.98
N PRO A 89 -0.40 -1.39 13.60
CA PRO A 89 -0.71 -1.42 15.02
C PRO A 89 0.45 -0.93 15.89
N ALA A 90 1.68 -1.31 15.53
CA ALA A 90 2.89 -0.86 16.23
C ALA A 90 3.12 0.65 16.04
N TYR A 91 2.89 1.18 14.83
CA TYR A 91 3.00 2.60 14.55
C TYR A 91 1.97 3.43 15.35
N LEU A 92 0.72 2.94 15.42
CA LEU A 92 -0.31 3.60 16.23
C LEU A 92 0.04 3.58 17.71
N ARG A 93 0.61 2.49 18.23
CA ARG A 93 1.07 2.40 19.61
C ARG A 93 2.16 3.43 19.90
N ASP A 94 3.13 3.56 19.01
CA ASP A 94 4.24 4.50 19.15
C ASP A 94 3.76 5.98 19.07
N MET A 95 2.65 6.24 18.36
CA MET A 95 2.09 7.59 18.20
C MET A 95 1.10 7.98 19.30
N PHE A 96 0.28 7.05 19.80
CA PHE A 96 -0.88 7.35 20.65
C PHE A 96 -0.86 6.60 22.00
N GLY A 97 0.18 5.81 22.29
CA GLY A 97 0.23 4.94 23.45
C GLY A 97 -0.66 3.71 23.28
N THR A 98 -0.68 2.84 24.32
CA THR A 98 -1.34 1.52 24.24
C THR A 98 -2.85 1.57 24.44
N ARG A 99 -3.36 2.55 25.20
CA ARG A 99 -4.74 2.60 25.70
C ARG A 99 -5.81 2.53 24.61
N TYR A 100 -5.65 3.28 23.52
CA TYR A 100 -6.66 3.45 22.50
C TYR A 100 -6.30 2.86 21.15
N VAL A 101 -5.20 2.09 21.06
CA VAL A 101 -4.71 1.53 19.77
C VAL A 101 -5.79 0.75 19.04
N GLY A 102 -6.55 -0.09 19.75
CA GLY A 102 -7.62 -0.88 19.13
C GLY A 102 -8.74 -0.02 18.53
N ALA A 103 -9.18 1.00 19.26
CA ALA A 103 -10.22 1.92 18.78
C ALA A 103 -9.74 2.75 17.58
N ILE A 104 -8.52 3.30 17.66
CA ILE A 104 -7.92 4.09 16.56
C ILE A 104 -7.70 3.20 15.33
N HIS A 105 -7.22 1.99 15.52
CA HIS A 105 -7.04 1.02 14.44
C HIS A 105 -8.37 0.66 13.79
N GLY A 106 -9.42 0.44 14.58
CA GLY A 106 -10.78 0.20 14.08
C GLY A 106 -11.29 1.35 13.20
N MET A 107 -11.09 2.61 13.62
CA MET A 107 -11.43 3.79 12.80
C MET A 107 -10.61 3.83 11.51
N LEU A 108 -9.33 3.47 11.55
CA LEU A 108 -8.46 3.45 10.37
C LEU A 108 -8.91 2.38 9.37
N LEU A 109 -9.43 1.25 9.84
CA LEU A 109 -10.00 0.21 8.99
C LEU A 109 -11.27 0.66 8.25
N THR A 110 -12.01 1.65 8.74
CA THR A 110 -13.14 2.22 7.98
C THR A 110 -12.67 2.92 6.71
N ALA A 111 -11.55 3.67 6.78
CA ALA A 111 -10.94 4.29 5.60
C ALA A 111 -10.47 3.21 4.59
N TRP A 112 -9.92 2.10 5.07
CA TRP A 112 -9.54 0.97 4.22
C TRP A 112 -10.75 0.32 3.55
N SER A 113 -11.85 0.13 4.28
CA SER A 113 -13.11 -0.39 3.72
C SER A 113 -13.67 0.53 2.64
N MET A 114 -13.65 1.85 2.85
CA MET A 114 -14.04 2.83 1.83
C MET A 114 -13.13 2.75 0.59
N ALA A 115 -11.82 2.62 0.77
CA ALA A 115 -10.89 2.42 -0.34
C ALA A 115 -11.18 1.12 -1.11
N GLY A 116 -11.61 0.05 -0.42
CA GLY A 116 -12.02 -1.22 -1.03
C GLY A 116 -13.24 -1.10 -1.93
N ILE A 117 -14.15 -0.14 -1.65
CA ILE A 117 -15.32 0.14 -2.49
C ILE A 117 -14.96 1.11 -3.61
N PHE A 118 -14.40 2.27 -3.28
CA PHE A 118 -14.14 3.33 -4.25
C PHE A 118 -12.95 3.02 -5.17
N GLY A 119 -11.94 2.27 -4.70
CA GLY A 119 -10.77 1.92 -5.49
C GLY A 119 -11.12 1.20 -6.79
N PRO A 120 -11.77 0.03 -6.73
CA PRO A 120 -12.18 -0.70 -7.93
C PRO A 120 -13.13 0.11 -8.84
N VAL A 121 -14.05 0.89 -8.25
CA VAL A 121 -14.97 1.75 -9.02
C VAL A 121 -14.17 2.80 -9.80
N LEU A 122 -13.25 3.49 -9.15
CA LEU A 122 -12.41 4.53 -9.78
C LEU A 122 -11.55 3.93 -10.90
N VAL A 123 -10.87 2.81 -10.62
CA VAL A 123 -10.00 2.12 -11.58
C VAL A 123 -10.79 1.69 -12.82
N ASN A 124 -11.94 1.05 -12.62
CA ASN A 124 -12.78 0.59 -13.73
C ASN A 124 -13.38 1.74 -14.51
N TYR A 125 -13.81 2.81 -13.85
CA TYR A 125 -14.33 4.01 -14.50
C TYR A 125 -13.27 4.68 -15.38
N ILE A 126 -12.07 4.91 -14.86
CA ILE A 126 -10.95 5.50 -15.63
C ILE A 126 -10.62 4.61 -16.84
N ARG A 127 -10.52 3.29 -16.61
CA ARG A 127 -10.27 2.34 -17.70
C ARG A 127 -11.34 2.41 -18.77
N GLN A 128 -12.62 2.33 -18.37
CA GLN A 128 -13.75 2.36 -19.30
C GLN A 128 -13.76 3.68 -20.08
N TYR A 129 -13.59 4.79 -19.40
CA TYR A 129 -13.51 6.11 -20.04
C TYR A 129 -12.39 6.17 -21.08
N ASN A 130 -11.20 5.73 -20.75
CA ASN A 130 -10.08 5.71 -21.70
C ASN A 130 -10.34 4.83 -22.92
N VAL A 131 -10.88 3.63 -22.73
CA VAL A 131 -11.19 2.71 -23.83
C VAL A 131 -12.27 3.28 -24.75
N THR A 132 -13.32 3.88 -24.20
CA THR A 132 -14.39 4.50 -25.00
C THR A 132 -13.94 5.73 -25.78
N HIS A 133 -12.88 6.41 -25.33
CA HIS A 133 -12.26 7.54 -26.02
C HIS A 133 -11.09 7.14 -26.94
N GLY A 134 -10.97 5.85 -27.27
CA GLY A 134 -10.02 5.37 -28.28
C GLY A 134 -8.60 5.12 -27.76
N VAL A 135 -8.38 5.16 -26.45
CA VAL A 135 -7.09 4.77 -25.86
C VAL A 135 -6.94 3.26 -25.93
N ALA A 136 -5.80 2.78 -26.44
CA ALA A 136 -5.51 1.35 -26.51
C ALA A 136 -5.64 0.68 -25.14
N ALA A 137 -6.25 -0.50 -25.07
CA ALA A 137 -6.47 -1.24 -23.82
C ALA A 137 -5.18 -1.44 -22.99
N ALA A 138 -4.05 -1.62 -23.68
CA ALA A 138 -2.72 -1.73 -23.04
C ALA A 138 -2.30 -0.47 -22.27
N GLN A 139 -2.84 0.70 -22.61
CA GLN A 139 -2.52 1.99 -22.00
C GLN A 139 -3.65 2.52 -21.11
N ALA A 140 -4.80 1.84 -21.08
CA ALA A 140 -5.99 2.31 -20.37
C ALA A 140 -5.78 2.48 -18.87
N TYR A 141 -4.81 1.77 -18.29
CA TYR A 141 -4.46 1.85 -16.87
C TYR A 141 -3.37 2.87 -16.52
N ASN A 142 -2.72 3.50 -17.51
CA ASN A 142 -1.60 4.40 -17.24
C ASN A 142 -2.00 5.58 -16.34
N ILE A 143 -3.16 6.18 -16.61
CA ILE A 143 -3.69 7.29 -15.79
C ILE A 143 -3.91 6.82 -14.35
N THR A 144 -4.47 5.63 -14.17
CA THR A 144 -4.67 5.04 -12.83
C THR A 144 -3.34 4.91 -12.07
N MET A 145 -2.28 4.46 -12.74
CA MET A 145 -0.96 4.32 -12.10
C MET A 145 -0.40 5.68 -11.64
N TYR A 146 -0.56 6.72 -12.45
CA TYR A 146 -0.15 8.07 -12.06
C TYR A 146 -1.02 8.64 -10.92
N VAL A 147 -2.33 8.37 -10.92
CA VAL A 147 -3.22 8.75 -9.81
C VAL A 147 -2.76 8.07 -8.51
N MET A 148 -2.41 6.77 -8.56
CA MET A 148 -1.87 6.06 -7.38
C MET A 148 -0.54 6.67 -6.91
N ALA A 149 0.36 7.04 -7.82
CA ALA A 149 1.61 7.71 -7.46
C ALA A 149 1.35 9.06 -6.75
N VAL A 150 0.41 9.86 -7.24
CA VAL A 150 0.03 11.14 -6.62
C VAL A 150 -0.57 10.93 -5.23
N LEU A 151 -1.46 9.93 -5.07
CA LEU A 151 -2.02 9.60 -3.75
C LEU A 151 -0.95 9.19 -2.74
N LEU A 152 0.09 8.46 -3.17
CA LEU A 152 1.22 8.12 -2.32
C LEU A 152 2.04 9.35 -1.93
N ILE A 153 2.22 10.32 -2.83
CA ILE A 153 2.87 11.61 -2.49
C ILE A 153 2.06 12.38 -1.45
N ILE A 154 0.74 12.41 -1.58
CA ILE A 154 -0.15 13.00 -0.56
C ILE A 154 0.02 12.24 0.77
N GLY A 155 0.03 10.91 0.74
CA GLY A 155 0.29 10.08 1.92
C GLY A 155 1.64 10.38 2.58
N PHE A 156 2.69 10.59 1.78
CA PHE A 156 4.01 11.01 2.27
C PHE A 156 3.93 12.34 3.03
N ILE A 157 3.26 13.34 2.46
CA ILE A 157 3.07 14.66 3.08
C ILE A 157 2.29 14.52 4.38
N CYS A 158 1.21 13.76 4.40
CA CYS A 158 0.43 13.49 5.61
C CYS A 158 1.30 12.81 6.69
N ASN A 159 2.07 11.79 6.33
CA ASN A 159 2.96 11.09 7.25
C ASN A 159 4.08 12.01 7.80
N TYR A 160 4.55 12.98 7.01
CA TYR A 160 5.53 13.97 7.46
C TYR A 160 4.99 14.82 8.62
N PHE A 161 3.74 15.27 8.52
CA PHE A 161 3.10 16.11 9.53
C PHE A 161 2.59 15.35 10.76
N ILE A 162 2.56 14.01 10.74
CA ILE A 162 2.17 13.23 11.92
C ILE A 162 3.20 13.45 13.03
N GLN A 163 2.71 13.80 14.22
CA GLN A 163 3.48 13.93 15.45
C GLN A 163 2.93 12.99 16.52
N ALA A 164 3.83 12.39 17.29
CA ALA A 164 3.44 11.59 18.44
C ALA A 164 2.75 12.45 19.50
N VAL A 165 1.74 11.88 20.13
CA VAL A 165 1.07 12.50 21.28
C VAL A 165 2.07 12.54 22.44
N ASN A 166 2.01 13.59 23.26
CA ASN A 166 2.89 13.76 24.42
C ASN A 166 2.73 12.57 25.39
N GLU A 167 3.85 12.05 25.87
CA GLU A 167 3.90 10.86 26.76
C GLU A 167 3.03 10.99 28.02
N ARG A 168 2.79 12.23 28.52
CA ARG A 168 1.87 12.48 29.64
C ARG A 168 0.44 12.00 29.40
N HIS A 169 0.04 11.74 28.15
CA HIS A 169 -1.27 11.21 27.77
C HIS A 169 -1.23 9.71 27.49
N HIS A 170 -0.06 9.09 27.62
CA HIS A 170 0.04 7.64 27.56
C HIS A 170 -0.43 7.04 28.91
N MET A 171 -0.93 5.82 28.85
CA MET A 171 -1.38 5.09 30.02
C MET A 171 -0.19 4.84 30.96
N THR A 172 -0.39 5.10 32.26
CA THR A 172 0.57 4.72 33.29
C THR A 172 0.54 3.21 33.58
N LEU A 173 1.57 2.68 34.19
CA LEU A 173 1.60 1.25 34.58
C LEU A 173 0.48 0.91 35.57
N GLU A 174 0.16 1.81 36.50
CA GLU A 174 -0.93 1.66 37.47
C GLU A 174 -2.31 1.55 36.77
N GLU A 175 -2.58 2.43 35.81
CA GLU A 175 -3.82 2.37 35.00
C GLU A 175 -3.89 1.10 34.14
N ALA A 176 -2.76 0.57 33.70
CA ALA A 176 -2.70 -0.67 32.92
C ALA A 176 -3.02 -1.91 33.79
N GLU A 177 -2.54 -1.91 35.04
CA GLU A 177 -2.82 -2.98 36.01
C GLU A 177 -4.27 -2.97 36.45
N GLU A 178 -4.88 -1.80 36.68
CA GLU A 178 -6.30 -1.68 37.04
C GLU A 178 -7.25 -2.19 35.93
N MET A 179 -6.87 -2.05 34.67
CA MET A 179 -7.69 -2.56 33.56
C MET A 179 -7.49 -4.05 33.25
N ALA A 180 -6.49 -4.71 33.85
CA ALA A 180 -6.22 -6.12 33.66
C ALA A 180 -6.99 -7.01 34.67
N ILE A 181 -7.65 -6.41 35.67
CA ILE A 181 -8.50 -7.07 36.67
C ILE A 181 -9.95 -7.06 36.22
#